data_c7b910778d65fba80f59bf946e96b774
#
_entry.id   c7b910778d65fba80f59bf946e96b774
#
_cell.length_a   1.000
_cell.length_b   1.000
_cell.length_c   1.000
_cell.angle_alpha   90.00
_cell.angle_beta   90.00
_cell.angle_gamma   90.00
#
_symmetry.space_group_name_H-M   'P 1'
#
loop_
_entity.id
_entity.type
_entity.pdbx_description
1 polymer ?
#
loop_
_entity_poly.entity_id
_entity_poly.type
_entity_poly.pdbx_seq_one_letter_code
_entity_poly.pdbx_strand_id
1 'polypeptide(L)'
;MSAERLARAYLLRVAEPPAPAVVAFVARHGPVESAELIRRGDVPDAVAQETTARRELDLAREDLAWAAREGYRLVTPEDDEWPAWPLLCLDVATGRGVRDVAAPLALWVRGAARLDEAATDAVAIVGARAATEYGEHTAADLAYTLAHEQTAVFSGAAYGIDGAAHRGALSAGGVTVAVLGCALDAGYPAGHVGLLNRVAAGGAVVSEYPPGTPPARHRFLVRNRLIAALTAGTVVVEAGRRSGARNTAATAGALGKVVMAVPGPVGSAASVGCHQLIRDAHATLVASASDVLDTVGRLGTSRPEGAGRPRRRTDGLGPQALRVHEALGERRGKSPEGIATESGVPLARVRALLPELELAGLSERCESGWRRSRSGADPESGQTGIRAGQDGSPGLMRVRTDG
;
A
#
# COMPACT_ATOMS: atom_id res chain seq x y z
N MET A 1 -17.98 6.42 -32.18
CA MET A 1 -18.48 5.81 -30.95
C MET A 1 -18.91 4.40 -31.31
N SER A 2 -18.31 3.35 -30.73
CA SER A 2 -18.64 1.97 -31.06
C SER A 2 -19.99 1.55 -30.43
N ALA A 3 -20.62 0.52 -31.00
CA ALA A 3 -21.89 -0.02 -30.50
C ALA A 3 -21.71 -0.63 -29.11
N GLU A 4 -20.57 -1.30 -28.88
CA GLU A 4 -20.20 -1.91 -27.59
C GLU A 4 -20.10 -0.85 -26.49
N ARG A 5 -19.43 0.28 -26.76
CA ARG A 5 -19.28 1.35 -25.78
C ARG A 5 -20.60 2.02 -25.41
N LEU A 6 -21.50 2.21 -26.40
CA LEU A 6 -22.86 2.67 -26.13
C LEU A 6 -23.66 1.68 -25.28
N ALA A 7 -23.57 0.40 -25.62
CA ALA A 7 -24.25 -0.66 -24.88
C ALA A 7 -23.73 -0.72 -23.42
N ARG A 8 -22.42 -0.65 -23.22
CA ARG A 8 -21.81 -0.64 -21.87
C ARG A 8 -22.21 0.58 -21.06
N ALA A 9 -22.27 1.77 -21.66
CA ALA A 9 -22.74 2.97 -20.98
C ALA A 9 -24.21 2.83 -20.52
N TYR A 10 -25.10 2.27 -21.38
CA TYR A 10 -26.47 1.96 -21.02
C TYR A 10 -26.54 0.94 -19.87
N LEU A 11 -25.81 -0.16 -19.97
CA LEU A 11 -25.80 -1.23 -18.95
C LEU A 11 -25.35 -0.71 -17.58
N LEU A 12 -24.34 0.17 -17.52
CA LEU A 12 -23.93 0.85 -16.28
C LEU A 12 -25.02 1.76 -15.71
N ARG A 13 -25.89 2.31 -16.56
CA ARG A 13 -26.98 3.19 -16.14
C ARG A 13 -28.14 2.40 -15.51
N VAL A 14 -28.44 1.24 -16.07
CA VAL A 14 -29.62 0.43 -15.69
C VAL A 14 -29.35 -0.57 -14.57
N ALA A 15 -28.10 -1.08 -14.47
CA ALA A 15 -27.71 -2.05 -13.46
C ALA A 15 -26.93 -1.38 -12.32
N GLU A 16 -27.42 -1.51 -11.08
CA GLU A 16 -26.68 -1.06 -9.90
C GLU A 16 -25.58 -2.09 -9.58
N PRO A 17 -24.29 -1.71 -9.56
CA PRO A 17 -23.23 -2.65 -9.20
C PRO A 17 -23.46 -3.32 -7.81
N PRO A 18 -23.07 -4.61 -7.67
CA PRO A 18 -22.24 -5.41 -8.57
C PRO A 18 -22.99 -6.17 -9.69
N ALA A 19 -24.31 -6.19 -9.71
CA ALA A 19 -25.17 -6.76 -10.75
C ALA A 19 -24.69 -8.10 -11.39
N PRO A 20 -24.52 -9.19 -10.58
CA PRO A 20 -23.94 -10.43 -11.07
C PRO A 20 -24.73 -11.12 -12.17
N ALA A 21 -26.07 -10.98 -12.17
CA ALA A 21 -26.92 -11.57 -13.20
C ALA A 21 -26.74 -10.86 -14.56
N VAL A 22 -26.63 -9.53 -14.56
CA VAL A 22 -26.33 -8.74 -15.76
C VAL A 22 -24.93 -9.04 -16.27
N VAL A 23 -23.92 -9.12 -15.38
CA VAL A 23 -22.53 -9.45 -15.77
C VAL A 23 -22.47 -10.82 -16.45
N ALA A 24 -23.10 -11.85 -15.87
CA ALA A 24 -23.15 -13.19 -16.46
C ALA A 24 -23.93 -13.20 -17.80
N PHE A 25 -24.98 -12.40 -17.90
CA PHE A 25 -25.77 -12.27 -19.12
C PHE A 25 -24.97 -11.62 -20.26
N VAL A 26 -24.23 -10.54 -19.94
CA VAL A 26 -23.33 -9.86 -20.88
C VAL A 26 -22.17 -10.76 -21.33
N ALA A 27 -21.61 -11.55 -20.41
CA ALA A 27 -20.55 -12.51 -20.75
C ALA A 27 -21.03 -13.58 -21.76
N ARG A 28 -22.33 -13.92 -21.74
CA ARG A 28 -22.92 -14.93 -22.63
C ARG A 28 -23.34 -14.38 -23.99
N HIS A 29 -23.94 -13.19 -24.04
CA HIS A 29 -24.60 -12.63 -25.22
C HIS A 29 -23.81 -11.46 -25.85
N GLY A 30 -22.77 -10.98 -25.16
CA GLY A 30 -22.11 -9.73 -25.52
C GLY A 30 -22.88 -8.49 -25.06
N PRO A 31 -22.22 -7.30 -25.05
CA PRO A 31 -22.84 -6.09 -24.51
C PRO A 31 -23.98 -5.54 -25.36
N VAL A 32 -23.87 -5.61 -26.70
CA VAL A 32 -24.87 -5.02 -27.62
C VAL A 32 -26.19 -5.78 -27.56
N GLU A 33 -26.15 -7.10 -27.72
CA GLU A 33 -27.36 -7.93 -27.69
C GLU A 33 -28.00 -7.88 -26.29
N SER A 34 -27.18 -7.94 -25.22
CA SER A 34 -27.68 -7.83 -23.85
C SER A 34 -28.42 -6.51 -23.60
N ALA A 35 -27.89 -5.39 -24.10
CA ALA A 35 -28.52 -4.09 -23.96
C ALA A 35 -29.88 -4.04 -24.71
N GLU A 36 -29.96 -4.63 -25.90
CA GLU A 36 -31.20 -4.71 -26.68
C GLU A 36 -32.26 -5.57 -25.99
N LEU A 37 -31.89 -6.76 -25.52
CA LEU A 37 -32.76 -7.67 -24.77
C LEU A 37 -33.29 -7.03 -23.48
N ILE A 38 -32.44 -6.35 -22.75
CA ILE A 38 -32.83 -5.62 -21.53
C ILE A 38 -33.80 -4.49 -21.86
N ARG A 39 -33.58 -3.69 -22.92
CA ARG A 39 -34.53 -2.63 -23.35
C ARG A 39 -35.91 -3.18 -23.67
N ARG A 40 -35.99 -4.35 -24.33
CA ARG A 40 -37.25 -5.01 -24.65
C ARG A 40 -37.89 -5.69 -23.43
N GLY A 41 -37.13 -5.93 -22.34
CA GLY A 41 -37.58 -6.72 -21.19
C GLY A 41 -37.57 -8.23 -21.48
N ASP A 42 -36.88 -8.66 -22.51
CA ASP A 42 -36.81 -10.07 -22.94
C ASP A 42 -35.58 -10.73 -22.32
N VAL A 43 -35.60 -10.86 -21.02
CA VAL A 43 -34.48 -11.32 -20.19
C VAL A 43 -34.95 -12.25 -19.07
N PRO A 44 -34.06 -13.13 -18.54
CA PRO A 44 -34.37 -13.96 -17.38
C PRO A 44 -34.74 -13.11 -16.15
N ASP A 45 -35.55 -13.67 -15.25
CA ASP A 45 -36.02 -13.01 -14.03
C ASP A 45 -34.90 -12.37 -13.20
N ALA A 46 -33.76 -13.04 -13.05
CA ALA A 46 -32.62 -12.52 -12.27
C ALA A 46 -32.05 -11.23 -12.89
N VAL A 47 -31.98 -11.14 -14.22
CA VAL A 47 -31.54 -9.94 -14.95
C VAL A 47 -32.62 -8.85 -14.88
N ALA A 48 -33.88 -9.22 -14.99
CA ALA A 48 -35.00 -8.30 -14.82
C ALA A 48 -35.00 -7.65 -13.43
N GLN A 49 -34.73 -8.40 -12.35
CA GLN A 49 -34.64 -7.87 -11.00
C GLN A 49 -33.54 -6.79 -10.85
N GLU A 50 -32.42 -6.92 -11.57
CA GLU A 50 -31.32 -5.97 -11.52
C GLU A 50 -31.50 -4.75 -12.43
N THR A 51 -32.42 -4.79 -13.42
CA THR A 51 -32.51 -3.77 -14.49
C THR A 51 -33.86 -3.08 -14.62
N THR A 52 -34.97 -3.72 -14.25
CA THR A 52 -36.35 -3.22 -14.53
C THR A 52 -36.58 -1.81 -13.98
N ALA A 53 -36.06 -1.52 -12.80
CA ALA A 53 -36.28 -0.21 -12.15
C ALA A 53 -35.72 0.98 -12.96
N ARG A 54 -34.74 0.75 -13.83
CA ARG A 54 -34.03 1.79 -14.58
C ARG A 54 -33.98 1.53 -16.09
N ARG A 55 -34.64 0.48 -16.58
CA ARG A 55 -34.61 0.01 -17.95
C ARG A 55 -34.84 1.12 -18.96
N GLU A 56 -35.73 2.05 -18.66
CA GLU A 56 -36.11 3.17 -19.53
C GLU A 56 -35.12 4.36 -19.49
N LEU A 57 -34.09 4.29 -18.63
CA LEU A 57 -33.10 5.36 -18.49
C LEU A 57 -31.95 5.20 -19.51
N ASP A 58 -32.24 5.41 -20.78
CA ASP A 58 -31.25 5.39 -21.85
C ASP A 58 -30.62 6.77 -22.07
N LEU A 59 -29.60 7.06 -21.26
CA LEU A 59 -28.80 8.28 -21.31
C LEU A 59 -27.36 8.00 -21.81
N ALA A 60 -27.15 6.85 -22.48
CA ALA A 60 -25.80 6.41 -22.85
C ALA A 60 -25.08 7.40 -23.79
N ARG A 61 -25.78 8.01 -24.72
CA ARG A 61 -25.21 8.99 -25.65
C ARG A 61 -24.84 10.30 -24.93
N GLU A 62 -25.73 10.77 -24.08
CA GLU A 62 -25.56 11.97 -23.25
C GLU A 62 -24.39 11.82 -22.30
N ASP A 63 -24.31 10.68 -21.61
CA ASP A 63 -23.22 10.36 -20.68
C ASP A 63 -21.86 10.34 -21.37
N LEU A 64 -21.75 9.69 -22.53
CA LEU A 64 -20.52 9.63 -23.30
C LEU A 64 -20.15 11.00 -23.90
N ALA A 65 -21.13 11.78 -24.37
CA ALA A 65 -20.89 13.12 -24.88
C ALA A 65 -20.46 14.08 -23.77
N TRP A 66 -21.09 13.97 -22.58
CA TRP A 66 -20.70 14.74 -21.41
C TRP A 66 -19.27 14.38 -20.97
N ALA A 67 -18.97 13.08 -20.83
CA ALA A 67 -17.65 12.61 -20.42
C ALA A 67 -16.54 13.11 -21.36
N ALA A 68 -16.77 13.07 -22.67
CA ALA A 68 -15.82 13.57 -23.66
C ALA A 68 -15.54 15.09 -23.49
N ARG A 69 -16.57 15.91 -23.19
CA ARG A 69 -16.40 17.34 -22.94
C ARG A 69 -15.62 17.63 -21.67
N GLU A 70 -15.84 16.84 -20.63
CA GLU A 70 -15.16 16.98 -19.32
C GLU A 70 -13.77 16.30 -19.27
N GLY A 71 -13.32 15.69 -20.36
CA GLY A 71 -12.04 14.98 -20.42
C GLY A 71 -12.04 13.65 -19.67
N TYR A 72 -13.23 13.00 -19.54
CA TYR A 72 -13.37 11.67 -18.99
C TYR A 72 -13.50 10.66 -20.13
N ARG A 73 -13.18 9.39 -19.86
CA ARG A 73 -13.37 8.28 -20.79
C ARG A 73 -14.08 7.12 -20.13
N LEU A 74 -14.79 6.35 -20.92
CA LEU A 74 -15.32 5.05 -20.51
C LEU A 74 -14.36 3.96 -21.01
N VAL A 75 -13.71 3.28 -20.08
CA VAL A 75 -12.84 2.14 -20.35
C VAL A 75 -13.68 0.86 -20.24
N THR A 76 -13.63 0.05 -21.28
CA THR A 76 -14.45 -1.15 -21.43
C THR A 76 -13.57 -2.38 -21.62
N PRO A 77 -14.08 -3.61 -21.38
CA PRO A 77 -13.33 -4.85 -21.62
C PRO A 77 -12.80 -5.02 -23.06
N GLU A 78 -13.32 -4.26 -24.00
CA GLU A 78 -12.89 -4.25 -25.42
C GLU A 78 -11.70 -3.31 -25.67
N ASP A 79 -11.30 -2.50 -24.69
CA ASP A 79 -10.19 -1.55 -24.82
C ASP A 79 -8.87 -2.18 -24.32
N ASP A 80 -7.74 -1.84 -24.97
CA ASP A 80 -6.40 -2.27 -24.54
C ASP A 80 -6.01 -1.73 -23.14
N GLU A 81 -6.68 -0.67 -22.70
CA GLU A 81 -6.49 -0.07 -21.36
C GLU A 81 -7.21 -0.87 -20.24
N TRP A 82 -8.03 -1.87 -20.61
CA TRP A 82 -8.78 -2.63 -19.64
C TRP A 82 -7.84 -3.47 -18.75
N PRO A 83 -7.88 -3.35 -17.42
CA PRO A 83 -7.01 -4.12 -16.52
C PRO A 83 -7.53 -5.55 -16.34
N ALA A 84 -7.55 -6.33 -17.41
CA ALA A 84 -8.17 -7.66 -17.48
C ALA A 84 -7.54 -8.63 -16.46
N TRP A 85 -6.21 -8.65 -16.39
CA TRP A 85 -5.50 -9.58 -15.50
C TRP A 85 -5.80 -9.33 -14.01
N PRO A 86 -5.68 -8.11 -13.46
CA PRO A 86 -6.06 -7.84 -12.07
C PRO A 86 -7.53 -8.17 -11.76
N LEU A 87 -8.45 -7.86 -12.68
CA LEU A 87 -9.89 -8.07 -12.50
C LEU A 87 -10.33 -9.53 -12.59
N LEU A 88 -9.53 -10.42 -13.17
CA LEU A 88 -9.85 -11.86 -13.30
C LEU A 88 -10.18 -12.52 -11.95
N CYS A 89 -9.59 -12.04 -10.85
CA CYS A 89 -9.89 -12.55 -9.52
C CYS A 89 -11.37 -12.39 -9.12
N LEU A 90 -12.08 -11.40 -9.68
CA LEU A 90 -13.52 -11.20 -9.44
C LEU A 90 -14.35 -12.31 -10.09
N ASP A 91 -14.02 -12.68 -11.33
CA ASP A 91 -14.70 -13.75 -12.04
C ASP A 91 -14.46 -15.11 -11.38
N VAL A 92 -13.21 -15.38 -10.97
CA VAL A 92 -12.83 -16.58 -10.22
C VAL A 92 -13.58 -16.66 -8.89
N ALA A 93 -13.66 -15.58 -8.15
CA ALA A 93 -14.37 -15.53 -6.87
C ALA A 93 -15.88 -15.69 -7.05
N THR A 94 -16.48 -15.06 -8.07
CA THR A 94 -17.90 -15.22 -8.44
C THR A 94 -18.19 -16.67 -8.78
N GLY A 95 -17.35 -17.33 -9.58
CA GLY A 95 -17.48 -18.75 -9.92
C GLY A 95 -17.38 -19.69 -8.71
N ARG A 96 -16.73 -19.25 -7.62
CA ARG A 96 -16.67 -19.97 -6.33
C ARG A 96 -17.84 -19.66 -5.40
N GLY A 97 -18.78 -18.80 -5.83
CA GLY A 97 -19.96 -18.43 -5.05
C GLY A 97 -19.73 -17.30 -4.03
N VAL A 98 -18.62 -16.56 -4.14
CA VAL A 98 -18.42 -15.36 -3.32
C VAL A 98 -19.41 -14.30 -3.78
N ARG A 99 -20.21 -13.78 -2.84
CA ARG A 99 -21.25 -12.79 -3.14
C ARG A 99 -20.66 -11.38 -3.28
N ASP A 100 -21.35 -10.53 -4.03
CA ASP A 100 -21.10 -9.09 -4.14
C ASP A 100 -19.71 -8.72 -4.71
N VAL A 101 -19.09 -9.61 -5.48
CA VAL A 101 -17.75 -9.41 -6.07
C VAL A 101 -17.72 -9.49 -7.61
N ALA A 102 -18.87 -9.47 -8.29
CA ALA A 102 -18.92 -9.53 -9.75
C ALA A 102 -18.04 -8.44 -10.42
N ALA A 103 -17.43 -8.77 -11.57
CA ALA A 103 -16.60 -7.85 -12.34
C ALA A 103 -17.38 -6.61 -12.78
N PRO A 104 -16.73 -5.45 -12.95
CA PRO A 104 -17.39 -4.25 -13.46
C PRO A 104 -17.72 -4.41 -14.97
N LEU A 105 -18.87 -3.87 -15.41
CA LEU A 105 -19.26 -3.86 -16.82
C LEU A 105 -18.39 -2.93 -17.66
N ALA A 106 -17.95 -1.82 -17.09
CA ALA A 106 -17.02 -0.83 -17.61
C ALA A 106 -16.60 0.12 -16.48
N LEU A 107 -15.63 1.00 -16.72
CA LEU A 107 -15.11 1.95 -15.73
C LEU A 107 -15.04 3.35 -16.34
N TRP A 108 -15.64 4.33 -15.70
CA TRP A 108 -15.43 5.75 -15.98
C TRP A 108 -14.10 6.19 -15.39
N VAL A 109 -13.29 6.85 -16.21
CA VAL A 109 -11.91 7.23 -15.85
C VAL A 109 -11.66 8.69 -16.18
N ARG A 110 -11.06 9.40 -15.22
CA ARG A 110 -10.52 10.76 -15.39
C ARG A 110 -9.04 10.73 -15.04
N GLY A 111 -8.19 11.28 -15.89
CA GLY A 111 -6.75 11.37 -15.68
C GLY A 111 -5.94 10.67 -16.76
N ALA A 112 -4.62 10.94 -16.74
CA ALA A 112 -3.71 10.53 -17.81
C ALA A 112 -3.21 9.09 -17.68
N ALA A 113 -3.20 8.52 -16.47
CA ALA A 113 -2.69 7.16 -16.26
C ALA A 113 -3.61 6.13 -16.90
N ARG A 114 -3.00 5.17 -17.60
CA ARG A 114 -3.68 3.98 -18.13
C ARG A 114 -3.93 2.99 -17.01
N LEU A 115 -5.11 2.37 -16.99
CA LEU A 115 -5.49 1.45 -15.90
C LEU A 115 -4.76 0.11 -15.96
N ASP A 116 -4.51 -0.42 -17.16
CA ASP A 116 -3.76 -1.66 -17.37
C ASP A 116 -2.32 -1.55 -16.83
N GLU A 117 -1.64 -0.43 -17.10
CA GLU A 117 -0.29 -0.15 -16.61
C GLU A 117 -0.30 0.10 -15.09
N ALA A 118 -1.19 0.98 -14.62
CA ALA A 118 -1.26 1.36 -13.20
C ALA A 118 -1.61 0.18 -12.28
N ALA A 119 -2.39 -0.81 -12.75
CA ALA A 119 -2.83 -1.94 -11.96
C ALA A 119 -1.87 -3.14 -11.99
N THR A 120 -0.78 -3.10 -12.77
CA THR A 120 0.13 -4.24 -12.96
C THR A 120 0.89 -4.60 -11.68
N ASP A 121 1.45 -3.62 -10.98
CA ASP A 121 2.23 -3.80 -9.75
C ASP A 121 1.74 -2.84 -8.64
N ALA A 122 0.42 -2.71 -8.50
CA ALA A 122 -0.20 -1.77 -7.60
C ALA A 122 -0.42 -2.32 -6.19
N VAL A 123 -0.41 -1.44 -5.20
CA VAL A 123 -0.75 -1.73 -3.80
C VAL A 123 -1.89 -0.82 -3.35
N ALA A 124 -2.90 -1.41 -2.69
CA ALA A 124 -3.93 -0.64 -2.03
C ALA A 124 -3.49 -0.22 -0.62
N ILE A 125 -3.69 1.04 -0.27
CA ILE A 125 -3.54 1.54 1.10
C ILE A 125 -4.89 2.06 1.57
N VAL A 126 -5.44 1.45 2.62
CA VAL A 126 -6.77 1.78 3.14
C VAL A 126 -6.76 1.89 4.66
N GLY A 127 -7.74 2.59 5.23
CA GLY A 127 -7.81 2.68 6.68
C GLY A 127 -8.97 3.49 7.22
N ALA A 128 -8.82 3.94 8.45
CA ALA A 128 -9.81 4.73 9.18
C ALA A 128 -10.02 6.10 8.52
N ARG A 129 -11.30 6.56 8.48
CA ARG A 129 -11.63 7.92 8.03
C ARG A 129 -11.25 8.97 9.06
N ALA A 130 -11.41 8.65 10.35
CA ALA A 130 -10.90 9.43 11.47
C ALA A 130 -9.57 8.79 11.89
N ALA A 131 -8.51 9.07 11.13
CA ALA A 131 -7.17 8.58 11.39
C ALA A 131 -6.50 9.42 12.48
N THR A 132 -5.53 8.79 13.16
CA THR A 132 -4.62 9.51 14.05
C THR A 132 -3.49 10.14 13.23
N GLU A 133 -2.75 11.07 13.83
CA GLU A 133 -1.56 11.64 13.22
C GLU A 133 -0.51 10.55 12.86
N TYR A 134 -0.36 9.55 13.73
CA TYR A 134 0.46 8.36 13.45
C TYR A 134 0.00 7.64 12.20
N GLY A 135 -1.32 7.38 12.08
CA GLY A 135 -1.87 6.68 10.93
C GLY A 135 -1.71 7.46 9.63
N GLU A 136 -2.01 8.77 9.64
CA GLU A 136 -1.85 9.61 8.45
C GLU A 136 -0.37 9.72 8.02
N HIS A 137 0.55 9.91 8.97
CA HIS A 137 1.98 9.94 8.69
C HIS A 137 2.46 8.61 8.09
N THR A 138 2.11 7.49 8.72
CA THR A 138 2.49 6.15 8.26
C THR A 138 1.95 5.85 6.86
N ALA A 139 0.68 6.19 6.60
CA ALA A 139 0.08 5.99 5.27
C ALA A 139 0.75 6.83 4.19
N ALA A 140 1.10 8.09 4.52
CA ALA A 140 1.78 8.99 3.60
C ALA A 140 3.22 8.52 3.30
N ASP A 141 3.96 8.10 4.31
CA ASP A 141 5.34 7.61 4.20
C ASP A 141 5.42 6.31 3.39
N LEU A 142 4.55 5.33 3.70
CA LEU A 142 4.43 4.10 2.91
C LEU A 142 4.10 4.41 1.45
N ALA A 143 3.10 5.26 1.20
CA ALA A 143 2.69 5.63 -0.15
C ALA A 143 3.78 6.39 -0.92
N TYR A 144 4.51 7.28 -0.25
CA TYR A 144 5.65 8.00 -0.82
C TYR A 144 6.74 7.02 -1.27
N THR A 145 7.15 6.11 -0.39
CA THR A 145 8.22 5.15 -0.67
C THR A 145 7.81 4.16 -1.76
N LEU A 146 6.57 3.62 -1.71
CA LEU A 146 6.05 2.73 -2.75
C LEU A 146 6.01 3.42 -4.12
N ALA A 147 5.52 4.65 -4.17
CA ALA A 147 5.45 5.44 -5.40
C ALA A 147 6.84 5.81 -5.95
N HIS A 148 7.81 6.10 -5.08
CA HIS A 148 9.21 6.30 -5.45
C HIS A 148 9.83 5.04 -6.06
N GLU A 149 9.43 3.87 -5.58
CA GLU A 149 9.80 2.54 -6.12
C GLU A 149 8.92 2.12 -7.32
N GLN A 150 8.26 3.07 -7.98
CA GLN A 150 7.44 2.87 -9.17
C GLN A 150 6.24 1.91 -8.95
N THR A 151 5.79 1.74 -7.71
CA THR A 151 4.59 0.98 -7.37
C THR A 151 3.40 1.92 -7.27
N ALA A 152 2.37 1.71 -8.09
CA ALA A 152 1.18 2.55 -8.05
C ALA A 152 0.37 2.33 -6.76
N VAL A 153 -0.14 3.43 -6.19
CA VAL A 153 -0.92 3.40 -4.95
C VAL A 153 -2.40 3.59 -5.24
N PHE A 154 -3.22 2.61 -4.90
CA PHE A 154 -4.67 2.67 -5.02
C PHE A 154 -5.32 2.96 -3.67
N SER A 155 -6.39 3.76 -3.67
CA SER A 155 -7.19 3.98 -2.47
C SER A 155 -8.58 4.52 -2.81
N GLY A 156 -9.40 4.71 -1.79
CA GLY A 156 -10.81 5.12 -1.94
C GLY A 156 -11.06 6.62 -1.82
N ALA A 157 -10.05 7.44 -1.70
CA ALA A 157 -10.11 8.89 -1.52
C ALA A 157 -10.97 9.36 -0.32
N ALA A 158 -11.22 8.50 0.67
CA ALA A 158 -11.89 8.91 1.91
C ALA A 158 -10.98 9.85 2.74
N TYR A 159 -11.57 10.54 3.74
CA TYR A 159 -10.75 11.25 4.73
C TYR A 159 -9.82 10.28 5.47
N GLY A 160 -8.81 10.82 6.16
CA GLY A 160 -7.84 10.05 6.94
C GLY A 160 -6.85 9.28 6.06
N ILE A 161 -6.72 7.99 6.28
CA ILE A 161 -5.68 7.12 5.67
C ILE A 161 -5.66 7.19 4.14
N ASP A 162 -6.83 7.07 3.50
CA ASP A 162 -6.92 7.07 2.03
C ASP A 162 -6.37 8.40 1.45
N GLY A 163 -6.79 9.54 2.04
CA GLY A 163 -6.31 10.85 1.63
C GLY A 163 -4.81 11.05 1.89
N ALA A 164 -4.30 10.53 3.00
CA ALA A 164 -2.88 10.59 3.33
C ALA A 164 -2.04 9.77 2.34
N ALA A 165 -2.50 8.57 1.98
CA ALA A 165 -1.86 7.71 0.97
C ALA A 165 -1.77 8.41 -0.39
N HIS A 166 -2.86 9.01 -0.88
CA HIS A 166 -2.82 9.76 -2.13
C HIS A 166 -1.85 10.94 -2.07
N ARG A 167 -1.83 11.70 -0.95
CA ARG A 167 -0.88 12.82 -0.76
C ARG A 167 0.58 12.36 -0.79
N GLY A 168 0.87 11.24 -0.11
CA GLY A 168 2.21 10.65 -0.09
C GLY A 168 2.69 10.26 -1.49
N ALA A 169 1.90 9.49 -2.23
CA ALA A 169 2.22 9.06 -3.60
C ALA A 169 2.43 10.26 -4.55
N LEU A 170 1.55 11.27 -4.48
CA LEU A 170 1.69 12.50 -5.27
C LEU A 170 2.95 13.30 -4.91
N SER A 171 3.37 13.29 -3.64
CA SER A 171 4.59 13.99 -3.19
C SER A 171 5.87 13.33 -3.72
N ALA A 172 5.82 12.02 -4.00
CA ALA A 172 6.90 11.29 -4.68
C ALA A 172 6.88 11.47 -6.21
N GLY A 173 5.87 12.16 -6.77
CA GLY A 173 5.67 12.23 -8.21
C GLY A 173 5.22 10.92 -8.87
N GLY A 174 4.78 9.94 -8.08
CA GLY A 174 4.35 8.64 -8.56
C GLY A 174 2.87 8.54 -8.89
N VAL A 175 2.49 7.42 -9.51
CA VAL A 175 1.11 7.17 -9.93
C VAL A 175 0.24 6.79 -8.73
N THR A 176 -0.92 7.45 -8.62
CA THR A 176 -1.94 7.04 -7.66
C THR A 176 -3.32 7.04 -8.30
N VAL A 177 -4.14 6.04 -7.93
CA VAL A 177 -5.48 5.84 -8.50
C VAL A 177 -6.53 5.89 -7.39
N ALA A 178 -7.46 6.84 -7.51
CA ALA A 178 -8.59 6.96 -6.61
C ALA A 178 -9.81 6.23 -7.20
N VAL A 179 -10.30 5.20 -6.50
CA VAL A 179 -11.52 4.50 -6.89
C VAL A 179 -12.69 5.08 -6.10
N LEU A 180 -13.77 5.53 -6.75
CA LEU A 180 -14.89 6.21 -6.11
C LEU A 180 -16.13 5.31 -6.00
N GLY A 181 -16.93 5.52 -4.97
CA GLY A 181 -18.26 4.91 -4.78
C GLY A 181 -19.42 5.84 -5.19
N CYS A 182 -19.19 6.72 -6.13
CA CYS A 182 -20.13 7.66 -6.74
C CYS A 182 -19.60 8.08 -8.09
N ALA A 183 -20.39 8.80 -8.89
CA ALA A 183 -19.93 9.35 -10.15
C ALA A 183 -18.72 10.29 -10.00
N LEU A 184 -17.93 10.44 -11.07
CA LEU A 184 -16.71 11.26 -11.07
C LEU A 184 -17.02 12.77 -10.87
N ASP A 185 -18.19 13.23 -11.27
CA ASP A 185 -18.70 14.60 -11.12
C ASP A 185 -19.35 14.88 -9.76
N ALA A 186 -19.52 13.88 -8.89
CA ALA A 186 -20.20 14.05 -7.62
C ALA A 186 -19.43 14.93 -6.61
N GLY A 187 -18.16 15.23 -6.85
CA GLY A 187 -17.34 16.08 -5.98
C GLY A 187 -17.21 15.57 -4.53
N TYR A 188 -17.20 14.26 -4.35
CA TYR A 188 -17.20 13.63 -3.03
C TYR A 188 -15.89 12.86 -2.73
N PRO A 189 -15.36 12.99 -1.52
CA PRO A 189 -15.81 13.91 -0.44
C PRO A 189 -15.45 15.37 -0.76
N ALA A 190 -16.31 16.31 -0.37
CA ALA A 190 -16.16 17.72 -0.75
C ALA A 190 -14.80 18.32 -0.37
N GLY A 191 -14.24 17.98 0.79
CA GLY A 191 -12.92 18.43 1.22
C GLY A 191 -11.75 17.82 0.41
N HIS A 192 -11.99 16.82 -0.43
CA HIS A 192 -10.99 16.16 -1.27
C HIS A 192 -11.08 16.48 -2.76
N VAL A 193 -11.95 17.41 -3.19
CA VAL A 193 -12.07 17.81 -4.61
C VAL A 193 -10.70 18.28 -5.16
N GLY A 194 -9.98 19.12 -4.41
CA GLY A 194 -8.63 19.55 -4.78
C GLY A 194 -7.62 18.38 -4.85
N LEU A 195 -7.73 17.41 -3.93
CA LEU A 195 -6.91 16.20 -3.96
C LEU A 195 -7.23 15.34 -5.19
N LEU A 196 -8.52 15.11 -5.49
CA LEU A 196 -8.95 14.35 -6.66
C LEU A 196 -8.50 14.98 -7.98
N ASN A 197 -8.47 16.33 -8.06
CA ASN A 197 -7.91 17.03 -9.22
C ASN A 197 -6.41 16.75 -9.38
N ARG A 198 -5.67 16.74 -8.28
CA ARG A 198 -4.23 16.41 -8.29
C ARG A 198 -4.00 14.94 -8.65
N VAL A 199 -4.82 14.03 -8.10
CA VAL A 199 -4.78 12.60 -8.45
C VAL A 199 -5.03 12.40 -9.94
N ALA A 200 -6.03 13.06 -10.52
CA ALA A 200 -6.30 12.99 -11.97
C ALA A 200 -5.16 13.56 -12.82
N ALA A 201 -4.44 14.57 -12.34
CA ALA A 201 -3.31 15.17 -13.07
C ALA A 201 -2.08 14.23 -13.12
N GLY A 202 -1.78 13.48 -12.05
CA GLY A 202 -0.61 12.60 -11.97
C GLY A 202 -0.94 11.09 -12.01
N GLY A 203 -2.21 10.74 -12.13
CA GLY A 203 -2.68 9.35 -12.07
C GLY A 203 -4.06 9.20 -12.69
N ALA A 204 -5.02 8.60 -11.95
CA ALA A 204 -6.39 8.44 -12.41
C ALA A 204 -7.41 8.48 -11.26
N VAL A 205 -8.61 8.95 -11.56
CA VAL A 205 -9.81 8.80 -10.73
C VAL A 205 -10.79 7.91 -11.47
N VAL A 206 -11.26 6.86 -10.79
CA VAL A 206 -12.02 5.76 -11.42
C VAL A 206 -13.35 5.57 -10.70
N SER A 207 -14.41 5.31 -11.48
CA SER A 207 -15.71 4.96 -10.94
C SER A 207 -16.45 3.99 -11.85
N GLU A 208 -17.22 3.07 -11.27
CA GLU A 208 -18.17 2.22 -11.96
C GLU A 208 -19.54 2.91 -12.19
N TYR A 209 -19.75 4.05 -11.54
CA TYR A 209 -21.04 4.74 -11.56
C TYR A 209 -21.12 5.80 -12.66
N PRO A 210 -22.22 5.83 -13.43
CA PRO A 210 -22.43 6.80 -14.51
C PRO A 210 -22.57 8.23 -13.96
N PRO A 211 -22.35 9.25 -14.81
CA PRO A 211 -22.50 10.67 -14.46
C PRO A 211 -23.77 11.00 -13.69
N GLY A 212 -23.68 11.90 -12.73
CA GLY A 212 -24.80 12.32 -11.86
C GLY A 212 -25.17 11.34 -10.77
N THR A 213 -24.49 10.20 -10.61
CA THR A 213 -24.79 9.24 -9.54
C THR A 213 -24.27 9.73 -8.19
N PRO A 214 -25.15 9.99 -7.19
CA PRO A 214 -24.75 10.52 -5.90
C PRO A 214 -24.01 9.49 -5.03
N PRO A 215 -23.22 9.94 -4.02
CA PRO A 215 -22.63 9.05 -3.05
C PRO A 215 -23.68 8.35 -2.19
N ALA A 216 -23.49 7.06 -1.90
CA ALA A 216 -24.34 6.28 -1.02
C ALA A 216 -23.51 5.26 -0.24
N ARG A 217 -23.95 4.93 0.99
CA ARG A 217 -23.20 4.06 1.90
C ARG A 217 -22.93 2.68 1.30
N HIS A 218 -23.92 2.05 0.69
CA HIS A 218 -23.79 0.75 0.05
C HIS A 218 -22.77 0.77 -1.10
N ARG A 219 -22.74 1.86 -1.89
CA ARG A 219 -21.82 2.03 -3.02
C ARG A 219 -20.35 2.05 -2.60
N PHE A 220 -20.05 2.63 -1.43
CA PHE A 220 -18.69 2.59 -0.90
C PHE A 220 -18.26 1.17 -0.51
N LEU A 221 -19.17 0.33 -0.03
CA LEU A 221 -18.87 -1.07 0.28
C LEU A 221 -18.66 -1.89 -1.00
N VAL A 222 -19.52 -1.71 -1.99
CA VAL A 222 -19.41 -2.37 -3.31
C VAL A 222 -18.12 -1.96 -4.02
N ARG A 223 -17.78 -0.67 -4.03
CA ARG A 223 -16.56 -0.12 -4.61
C ARG A 223 -15.29 -0.78 -4.07
N ASN A 224 -15.27 -1.16 -2.78
CA ASN A 224 -14.07 -1.72 -2.13
C ASN A 224 -13.55 -2.98 -2.84
N ARG A 225 -14.43 -3.73 -3.56
CA ARG A 225 -14.00 -4.88 -4.36
C ARG A 225 -13.06 -4.49 -5.49
N LEU A 226 -13.27 -3.31 -6.08
CA LEU A 226 -12.41 -2.79 -7.14
C LEU A 226 -11.05 -2.36 -6.62
N ILE A 227 -10.98 -1.73 -5.43
CA ILE A 227 -9.70 -1.41 -4.79
C ILE A 227 -8.91 -2.68 -4.56
N ALA A 228 -9.54 -3.71 -4.00
CA ALA A 228 -8.89 -4.98 -3.70
C ALA A 228 -8.50 -5.74 -4.98
N ALA A 229 -9.35 -5.76 -6.00
CA ALA A 229 -9.11 -6.52 -7.22
C ALA A 229 -7.99 -5.92 -8.09
N LEU A 230 -7.96 -4.57 -8.22
CA LEU A 230 -7.02 -3.85 -9.09
C LEU A 230 -5.59 -3.82 -8.54
N THR A 231 -5.32 -4.43 -7.38
CA THR A 231 -4.01 -4.38 -6.72
C THR A 231 -3.49 -5.79 -6.40
N ALA A 232 -2.18 -5.92 -6.25
CA ALA A 232 -1.53 -7.17 -5.83
C ALA A 232 -1.80 -7.48 -4.36
N GLY A 233 -1.90 -6.44 -3.52
CA GLY A 233 -2.19 -6.58 -2.11
C GLY A 233 -2.80 -5.32 -1.50
N THR A 234 -3.40 -5.48 -0.32
CA THR A 234 -4.05 -4.40 0.43
C THR A 234 -3.40 -4.21 1.80
N VAL A 235 -2.89 -3.01 2.06
CA VAL A 235 -2.34 -2.59 3.35
C VAL A 235 -3.42 -1.85 4.15
N VAL A 236 -3.70 -2.33 5.36
CA VAL A 236 -4.57 -1.65 6.33
C VAL A 236 -3.70 -0.92 7.35
N VAL A 237 -3.71 0.42 7.35
CA VAL A 237 -2.86 1.22 8.23
C VAL A 237 -3.51 1.43 9.59
N GLU A 238 -4.74 1.84 9.65
CA GLU A 238 -5.55 1.93 10.87
C GLU A 238 -6.96 1.41 10.62
N ALA A 239 -7.48 0.65 11.56
CA ALA A 239 -8.86 0.17 11.53
C ALA A 239 -9.40 0.01 12.94
N GLY A 240 -10.50 0.69 13.25
CA GLY A 240 -11.28 0.38 14.42
C GLY A 240 -12.07 -0.93 14.24
N ARG A 241 -12.74 -1.39 15.31
CA ARG A 241 -13.48 -2.67 15.34
C ARG A 241 -14.52 -2.83 14.22
N ARG A 242 -15.17 -1.75 13.79
CA ARG A 242 -16.24 -1.72 12.76
C ARG A 242 -15.84 -0.81 11.60
N SER A 243 -14.59 -0.85 11.16
CA SER A 243 -14.07 -0.01 10.09
C SER A 243 -14.43 -0.55 8.71
N GLY A 244 -14.70 0.35 7.74
CA GLY A 244 -14.84 0.02 6.33
C GLY A 244 -13.59 -0.61 5.72
N ALA A 245 -12.40 -0.27 6.22
CA ALA A 245 -11.13 -0.87 5.79
C ALA A 245 -11.06 -2.39 6.05
N ARG A 246 -11.72 -2.86 7.13
CA ARG A 246 -11.85 -4.31 7.38
C ARG A 246 -12.69 -5.02 6.32
N ASN A 247 -13.70 -4.34 5.77
CA ASN A 247 -14.46 -4.86 4.64
C ASN A 247 -13.57 -5.01 3.40
N THR A 248 -12.75 -4.00 3.10
CA THR A 248 -11.78 -4.08 1.99
C THR A 248 -10.78 -5.22 2.20
N ALA A 249 -10.25 -5.37 3.42
CA ALA A 249 -9.34 -6.47 3.77
C ALA A 249 -10.02 -7.85 3.62
N ALA A 250 -11.25 -8.01 4.12
CA ALA A 250 -12.01 -9.26 3.97
C ALA A 250 -12.29 -9.58 2.51
N THR A 251 -12.64 -8.57 1.70
CA THR A 251 -12.85 -8.72 0.27
C THR A 251 -11.55 -9.12 -0.43
N ALA A 252 -10.41 -8.47 -0.12
CA ALA A 252 -9.11 -8.83 -0.68
C ALA A 252 -8.75 -10.29 -0.38
N GLY A 253 -8.95 -10.76 0.87
CA GLY A 253 -8.74 -12.16 1.24
C GLY A 253 -9.67 -13.12 0.49
N ALA A 254 -10.96 -12.77 0.32
CA ALA A 254 -11.92 -13.56 -0.45
C ALA A 254 -11.56 -13.65 -1.95
N LEU A 255 -10.90 -12.63 -2.50
CA LEU A 255 -10.36 -12.61 -3.86
C LEU A 255 -9.03 -13.35 -3.99
N GLY A 256 -8.46 -13.88 -2.90
CA GLY A 256 -7.14 -14.53 -2.89
C GLY A 256 -5.98 -13.55 -3.01
N LYS A 257 -6.21 -12.26 -2.75
CA LYS A 257 -5.17 -11.23 -2.73
C LYS A 257 -4.48 -11.16 -1.36
N VAL A 258 -3.26 -10.69 -1.35
CA VAL A 258 -2.49 -10.51 -0.11
C VAL A 258 -3.12 -9.40 0.74
N VAL A 259 -3.28 -9.68 2.03
CA VAL A 259 -3.71 -8.69 3.03
C VAL A 259 -2.57 -8.41 3.98
N MET A 260 -2.28 -7.15 4.20
CA MET A 260 -1.24 -6.66 5.10
C MET A 260 -1.83 -5.68 6.10
N ALA A 261 -1.24 -5.60 7.28
CA ALA A 261 -1.68 -4.64 8.29
C ALA A 261 -0.49 -4.03 9.03
N VAL A 262 -0.57 -2.74 9.25
CA VAL A 262 0.41 -2.00 10.05
C VAL A 262 0.09 -2.16 11.53
N PRO A 263 1.04 -2.58 12.38
CA PRO A 263 0.85 -2.61 13.82
C PRO A 263 0.83 -1.17 14.36
N GLY A 264 -0.21 -0.82 15.11
CA GLY A 264 -0.25 0.47 15.78
C GLY A 264 -0.05 0.34 17.28
N PRO A 265 -0.10 1.45 18.04
CA PRO A 265 0.01 1.41 19.48
C PRO A 265 -1.05 0.50 20.11
N VAL A 266 -0.65 -0.40 21.03
CA VAL A 266 -1.54 -1.42 21.61
C VAL A 266 -2.73 -0.83 22.38
N GLY A 267 -2.60 0.37 22.94
CA GLY A 267 -3.66 1.10 23.62
C GLY A 267 -4.58 1.92 22.71
N SER A 268 -4.30 1.99 21.39
CA SER A 268 -5.09 2.79 20.45
C SER A 268 -6.32 2.03 19.93
N ALA A 269 -7.50 2.62 20.08
CA ALA A 269 -8.74 2.11 19.51
C ALA A 269 -8.70 2.05 17.97
N ALA A 270 -7.91 2.92 17.33
CA ALA A 270 -7.71 2.95 15.89
C ALA A 270 -6.89 1.75 15.37
N SER A 271 -6.08 1.11 16.22
CA SER A 271 -5.23 -0.03 15.85
C SER A 271 -5.86 -1.40 16.10
N VAL A 272 -6.98 -1.46 16.85
CA VAL A 272 -7.61 -2.74 17.27
C VAL A 272 -7.96 -3.64 16.08
N GLY A 273 -8.43 -3.08 14.97
CA GLY A 273 -8.77 -3.84 13.77
C GLY A 273 -7.55 -4.44 13.09
N CYS A 274 -6.43 -3.70 13.01
CA CYS A 274 -5.15 -4.19 12.47
C CYS A 274 -4.59 -5.30 13.37
N HIS A 275 -4.61 -5.11 14.70
CA HIS A 275 -4.18 -6.15 15.65
C HIS A 275 -4.99 -7.44 15.50
N GLN A 276 -6.32 -7.33 15.30
CA GLN A 276 -7.17 -8.50 15.06
C GLN A 276 -6.82 -9.21 13.75
N LEU A 277 -6.64 -8.47 12.64
CA LEU A 277 -6.26 -9.04 11.35
C LEU A 277 -4.93 -9.79 11.43
N ILE A 278 -3.94 -9.23 12.12
CA ILE A 278 -2.63 -9.87 12.32
C ILE A 278 -2.75 -11.11 13.22
N ARG A 279 -3.40 -10.98 14.37
CA ARG A 279 -3.55 -12.07 15.35
C ARG A 279 -4.31 -13.27 14.78
N ASP A 280 -5.34 -13.01 14.01
CA ASP A 280 -6.21 -14.05 13.44
C ASP A 280 -5.61 -14.63 12.13
N ALA A 281 -4.35 -14.27 11.80
CA ALA A 281 -3.62 -14.67 10.58
C ALA A 281 -4.34 -14.32 9.26
N HIS A 282 -5.18 -13.27 9.29
CA HIS A 282 -5.84 -12.76 8.10
C HIS A 282 -5.03 -11.65 7.41
N ALA A 283 -3.93 -11.19 8.02
CA ALA A 283 -3.02 -10.22 7.43
C ALA A 283 -1.57 -10.45 7.87
N THR A 284 -0.63 -10.24 6.96
CA THR A 284 0.80 -10.19 7.26
C THR A 284 1.11 -8.83 7.91
N LEU A 285 1.88 -8.83 9.00
CA LEU A 285 2.39 -7.60 9.60
C LEU A 285 3.41 -6.95 8.67
N VAL A 286 3.23 -5.66 8.39
CA VAL A 286 4.20 -4.83 7.66
C VAL A 286 4.46 -3.54 8.45
N ALA A 287 5.72 -3.13 8.52
CA ALA A 287 6.14 -1.93 9.21
C ALA A 287 6.83 -0.91 8.28
N SER A 288 7.14 -1.33 7.06
CA SER A 288 7.83 -0.53 6.05
C SER A 288 7.33 -0.83 4.63
N ALA A 289 7.65 0.05 3.68
CA ALA A 289 7.38 -0.19 2.27
C ALA A 289 8.16 -1.40 1.73
N SER A 290 9.34 -1.69 2.27
CA SER A 290 10.10 -2.89 1.91
C SER A 290 9.33 -4.15 2.28
N ASP A 291 8.75 -4.23 3.50
CA ASP A 291 7.95 -5.38 3.90
C ASP A 291 6.73 -5.57 2.98
N VAL A 292 6.11 -4.45 2.54
CA VAL A 292 4.99 -4.48 1.59
C VAL A 292 5.45 -5.07 0.27
N LEU A 293 6.53 -4.56 -0.31
CA LEU A 293 7.07 -5.01 -1.59
C LEU A 293 7.52 -6.47 -1.55
N ASP A 294 8.17 -6.89 -0.48
CA ASP A 294 8.60 -8.29 -0.27
C ASP A 294 7.37 -9.22 -0.16
N THR A 295 6.28 -8.74 0.43
CA THR A 295 5.05 -9.53 0.62
C THR A 295 4.24 -9.66 -0.68
N VAL A 296 4.20 -8.62 -1.54
CA VAL A 296 3.49 -8.65 -2.83
C VAL A 296 4.40 -8.99 -4.01
N GLY A 297 5.72 -9.11 -3.79
CA GLY A 297 6.73 -9.30 -4.80
C GLY A 297 6.54 -10.56 -5.66
N ARG A 298 6.96 -10.50 -6.91
CA ARG A 298 6.95 -11.64 -7.81
C ARG A 298 7.93 -12.69 -7.34
N LEU A 299 7.51 -13.94 -7.23
CA LEU A 299 8.39 -15.09 -7.09
C LEU A 299 9.46 -15.05 -8.22
N GLY A 300 10.71 -14.81 -7.86
CA GLY A 300 11.84 -14.77 -8.81
C GLY A 300 12.52 -13.42 -9.02
N THR A 301 11.99 -12.32 -8.52
CA THR A 301 12.75 -11.08 -8.39
C THR A 301 13.46 -11.09 -7.05
N SER A 302 14.60 -11.78 -6.96
CA SER A 302 15.50 -11.64 -5.83
C SER A 302 15.98 -10.19 -5.81
N ARG A 303 15.31 -9.35 -5.01
CA ARG A 303 15.92 -8.09 -4.58
C ARG A 303 17.20 -8.48 -3.84
N PRO A 304 18.33 -7.80 -4.05
CA PRO A 304 19.47 -7.99 -3.18
C PRO A 304 18.94 -7.77 -1.76
N GLU A 305 19.21 -8.70 -0.84
CA GLU A 305 18.87 -8.59 0.57
C GLU A 305 19.31 -7.19 1.03
N GLY A 306 18.35 -6.23 0.99
CA GLY A 306 18.55 -4.87 1.37
C GLY A 306 18.70 -4.84 2.87
N ALA A 307 19.73 -4.18 3.33
CA ALA A 307 19.99 -3.72 4.68
C ALA A 307 19.49 -4.69 5.76
N GLY A 308 20.09 -5.88 5.78
CA GLY A 308 20.07 -6.72 6.97
C GLY A 308 20.47 -5.86 8.16
N ARG A 309 19.92 -6.13 9.34
CA ARG A 309 20.36 -5.59 10.64
C ARG A 309 21.84 -5.27 10.58
N PRO A 310 22.31 -4.11 11.09
CA PRO A 310 23.72 -3.81 11.10
C PRO A 310 24.45 -5.04 11.61
N ARG A 311 25.20 -5.69 10.71
CA ARG A 311 25.93 -6.92 11.02
C ARG A 311 26.89 -6.58 12.14
N ARG A 312 26.71 -7.20 13.29
CA ARG A 312 27.72 -7.14 14.36
C ARG A 312 28.97 -7.76 13.80
N ARG A 313 30.13 -7.18 14.10
CA ARG A 313 31.43 -7.71 13.64
C ARG A 313 31.64 -9.20 14.03
N THR A 314 30.85 -9.69 14.99
CA THR A 314 30.85 -11.07 15.48
C THR A 314 29.88 -12.01 14.76
N ASP A 315 28.97 -11.50 13.88
CA ASP A 315 27.93 -12.32 13.23
C ASP A 315 28.50 -13.36 12.23
N GLY A 316 29.75 -13.18 11.81
CA GLY A 316 30.48 -14.15 10.96
C GLY A 316 31.33 -15.17 11.71
N LEU A 317 31.37 -15.13 13.05
CA LEU A 317 32.17 -16.03 13.84
C LEU A 317 31.51 -17.40 14.01
N GLY A 318 32.27 -18.47 13.79
CA GLY A 318 31.83 -19.81 14.17
C GLY A 318 31.65 -19.97 15.70
N PRO A 319 30.87 -20.95 16.15
CA PRO A 319 30.51 -21.09 17.59
C PRO A 319 31.67 -21.09 18.55
N GLN A 320 32.80 -21.70 18.19
CA GLN A 320 33.99 -21.74 19.04
C GLN A 320 34.72 -20.39 19.07
N ALA A 321 34.83 -19.71 17.90
CA ALA A 321 35.45 -18.39 17.81
C ALA A 321 34.65 -17.33 18.60
N LEU A 322 33.31 -17.41 18.56
CA LEU A 322 32.45 -16.53 19.34
C LEU A 322 32.68 -16.71 20.84
N ARG A 323 32.70 -17.95 21.33
CA ARG A 323 32.97 -18.26 22.75
C ARG A 323 34.36 -17.77 23.19
N VAL A 324 35.37 -17.93 22.34
CA VAL A 324 36.72 -17.40 22.64
C VAL A 324 36.70 -15.87 22.67
N HIS A 325 36.03 -15.22 21.71
CA HIS A 325 35.87 -13.76 21.68
C HIS A 325 35.12 -13.25 22.94
N GLU A 326 34.07 -13.93 23.37
CA GLU A 326 33.29 -13.55 24.58
C GLU A 326 34.13 -13.71 25.87
N ALA A 327 35.03 -14.69 25.91
CA ALA A 327 35.95 -14.90 27.05
C ALA A 327 37.12 -13.90 27.10
N LEU A 328 37.37 -13.10 26.06
CA LEU A 328 38.35 -12.03 26.04
C LEU A 328 37.96 -10.91 27.02
N GLY A 329 38.92 -10.41 27.78
CA GLY A 329 38.70 -9.25 28.66
C GLY A 329 38.58 -7.95 27.87
N GLU A 330 37.74 -7.03 28.33
CA GLU A 330 37.60 -5.70 27.68
C GLU A 330 38.73 -4.75 28.03
N ARG A 331 39.24 -4.80 29.28
CA ARG A 331 40.26 -3.88 29.78
C ARG A 331 41.58 -4.55 30.15
N ARG A 332 41.55 -5.80 30.60
CA ARG A 332 42.74 -6.57 30.99
C ARG A 332 42.93 -7.74 30.05
N GLY A 333 44.15 -7.96 29.62
CA GLY A 333 44.50 -9.16 28.87
C GLY A 333 44.36 -10.42 29.69
N LYS A 334 44.03 -11.54 29.05
CA LYS A 334 43.99 -12.88 29.65
C LYS A 334 44.95 -13.79 28.89
N SER A 335 45.57 -14.72 29.63
CA SER A 335 46.40 -15.75 29.00
C SER A 335 45.53 -16.71 28.17
N PRO A 336 46.09 -17.40 27.15
CA PRO A 336 45.37 -18.40 26.40
C PRO A 336 44.79 -19.51 27.29
N GLU A 337 45.45 -19.87 28.37
CA GLU A 337 44.99 -20.84 29.38
C GLU A 337 43.74 -20.35 30.10
N GLY A 338 43.74 -19.07 30.53
CA GLY A 338 42.60 -18.44 31.17
C GLY A 338 41.40 -18.34 30.23
N ILE A 339 41.63 -17.98 28.98
CA ILE A 339 40.57 -17.94 27.94
C ILE A 339 40.04 -19.36 27.68
N ALA A 340 40.87 -20.39 27.61
CA ALA A 340 40.45 -21.77 27.45
C ALA A 340 39.56 -22.24 28.60
N THR A 341 39.91 -21.90 29.81
CA THR A 341 39.14 -22.26 31.02
C THR A 341 37.74 -21.57 30.96
N GLU A 342 37.70 -20.30 30.64
CA GLU A 342 36.44 -19.52 30.64
C GLU A 342 35.53 -19.85 29.42
N SER A 343 36.12 -20.00 28.25
CA SER A 343 35.37 -20.31 27.04
C SER A 343 34.95 -21.77 26.93
N GLY A 344 35.61 -22.68 27.65
CA GLY A 344 35.45 -24.12 27.55
C GLY A 344 35.89 -24.66 26.16
N VAL A 345 36.77 -23.92 25.46
CA VAL A 345 37.37 -24.35 24.19
C VAL A 345 38.75 -24.90 24.48
N PRO A 346 39.15 -26.07 23.92
CA PRO A 346 40.46 -26.66 24.14
C PRO A 346 41.63 -25.67 23.86
N LEU A 347 42.64 -25.62 24.69
CA LEU A 347 43.76 -24.65 24.64
C LEU A 347 44.43 -24.60 23.24
N ALA A 348 44.65 -25.77 22.62
CA ALA A 348 45.21 -25.83 21.28
C ALA A 348 44.35 -25.05 20.25
N ARG A 349 43.01 -25.17 20.36
CA ARG A 349 42.09 -24.46 19.50
C ARG A 349 42.00 -22.97 19.83
N VAL A 350 42.03 -22.60 21.09
CA VAL A 350 42.13 -21.19 21.53
C VAL A 350 43.35 -20.51 20.90
N ARG A 351 44.54 -21.17 20.99
CA ARG A 351 45.77 -20.66 20.41
C ARG A 351 45.72 -20.49 18.89
N ALA A 352 44.92 -21.29 18.20
CA ALA A 352 44.70 -21.15 16.75
C ALA A 352 43.70 -20.01 16.43
N LEU A 353 42.65 -19.86 17.24
CA LEU A 353 41.59 -18.85 17.01
C LEU A 353 42.02 -17.42 17.37
N LEU A 354 42.91 -17.22 18.34
CA LEU A 354 43.32 -15.88 18.77
C LEU A 354 43.99 -15.06 17.67
N PRO A 355 44.92 -15.60 16.83
CA PRO A 355 45.44 -14.89 15.65
C PRO A 355 44.37 -14.63 14.58
N GLU A 356 43.43 -15.57 14.37
CA GLU A 356 42.30 -15.37 13.41
C GLU A 356 41.43 -14.19 13.83
N LEU A 357 41.12 -14.09 15.16
CA LEU A 357 40.37 -12.97 15.72
C LEU A 357 41.15 -11.66 15.68
N GLU A 358 42.48 -11.70 15.81
CA GLU A 358 43.36 -10.52 15.68
C GLU A 358 43.36 -9.98 14.26
N LEU A 359 43.49 -10.85 13.25
CA LEU A 359 43.37 -10.49 11.84
C LEU A 359 41.99 -9.91 11.47
N ALA A 360 40.95 -10.41 12.12
CA ALA A 360 39.60 -9.87 12.01
C ALA A 360 39.38 -8.55 12.77
N GLY A 361 40.37 -8.06 13.51
CA GLY A 361 40.28 -6.85 14.32
C GLY A 361 39.38 -6.98 15.56
N LEU A 362 39.14 -8.20 16.02
CA LEU A 362 38.24 -8.52 17.13
C LEU A 362 39.04 -8.78 18.46
N SER A 363 40.33 -9.09 18.38
CA SER A 363 41.24 -9.22 19.51
C SER A 363 42.52 -8.45 19.29
N GLU A 364 43.22 -8.15 20.34
CA GLU A 364 44.54 -7.55 20.29
C GLU A 364 45.44 -8.14 21.38
N ARG A 365 46.74 -8.23 21.09
CA ARG A 365 47.75 -8.70 22.03
C ARG A 365 48.21 -7.56 22.93
N CYS A 366 48.38 -7.82 24.22
CA CYS A 366 48.90 -6.88 25.20
C CYS A 366 49.90 -7.58 26.16
N GLU A 367 50.58 -6.83 27.05
CA GLU A 367 51.57 -7.39 27.98
C GLU A 367 51.05 -8.53 28.84
N SER A 368 49.77 -8.49 29.24
CA SER A 368 49.13 -9.51 30.07
C SER A 368 48.44 -10.63 29.30
N GLY A 369 48.58 -10.69 27.96
CA GLY A 369 47.99 -11.70 27.11
C GLY A 369 47.10 -11.12 26.01
N TRP A 370 45.86 -11.56 25.88
CA TRP A 370 44.93 -11.20 24.82
C TRP A 370 43.68 -10.50 25.38
N ARG A 371 43.21 -9.45 24.71
CA ARG A 371 41.99 -8.73 25.07
C ARG A 371 41.14 -8.40 23.84
N ARG A 372 39.91 -7.96 24.02
CA ARG A 372 39.10 -7.42 22.91
C ARG A 372 39.75 -6.16 22.35
N SER A 373 39.72 -6.03 21.01
CA SER A 373 40.22 -4.84 20.34
C SER A 373 39.35 -3.63 20.68
N ARG A 374 39.99 -2.51 21.04
CA ARG A 374 39.33 -1.21 21.32
C ARG A 374 39.01 -0.42 20.04
N SER A 375 39.50 -0.83 18.88
CA SER A 375 39.33 -0.15 17.61
C SER A 375 37.99 -0.51 17.01
N GLY A 376 36.91 0.17 17.45
CA GLY A 376 35.57 -0.08 16.94
C GLY A 376 34.47 0.59 17.73
N ALA A 377 34.61 1.89 18.05
CA ALA A 377 33.44 2.71 18.31
C ALA A 377 32.65 2.80 16.99
N ASP A 378 31.34 2.50 17.01
CA ASP A 378 30.43 2.70 15.90
C ASP A 378 30.58 4.11 15.34
N PRO A 379 30.58 4.32 14.01
CA PRO A 379 30.74 5.65 13.42
C PRO A 379 29.54 6.59 13.62
N GLU A 380 28.54 6.26 14.40
CA GLU A 380 27.33 7.09 14.61
C GLU A 380 27.18 7.66 16.05
N SER A 381 28.26 7.94 16.78
CA SER A 381 28.21 8.81 17.98
C SER A 381 29.14 10.00 17.88
N GLY A 382 29.18 10.65 16.72
CA GLY A 382 29.87 11.91 16.44
C GLY A 382 28.97 13.12 16.72
N GLN A 383 28.80 13.41 17.99
CA GLN A 383 28.73 14.74 18.61
C GLN A 383 28.66 15.96 17.71
N THR A 384 27.57 16.65 17.83
CA THR A 384 27.55 18.13 17.75
C THR A 384 27.80 18.70 19.15
N GLY A 385 29.06 18.82 19.51
CA GLY A 385 29.51 19.60 20.66
C GLY A 385 29.79 21.04 20.22
N ILE A 386 28.83 21.93 20.39
CA ILE A 386 29.04 23.37 20.31
C ILE A 386 29.88 23.78 21.56
N ARG A 387 31.15 24.12 21.33
CA ARG A 387 31.97 24.85 22.32
C ARG A 387 31.49 26.30 22.39
N ALA A 388 30.93 26.69 23.51
CA ALA A 388 30.81 28.08 23.87
C ALA A 388 32.23 28.64 24.14
N GLY A 389 32.66 29.59 23.34
CA GLY A 389 33.81 30.46 23.57
C GLY A 389 33.32 31.77 24.18
N GLN A 390 33.67 32.02 25.43
CA GLN A 390 33.65 33.34 26.06
C GLN A 390 34.73 34.20 25.41
N ASP A 391 34.38 35.44 25.03
CA ASP A 391 35.06 36.67 25.51
C ASP A 391 34.57 37.88 24.70
N GLY A 392 34.36 38.99 25.44
CA GLY A 392 34.57 40.35 24.94
C GLY A 392 33.33 41.24 24.76
N SER A 393 32.80 41.80 25.82
CA SER A 393 32.16 43.15 25.82
C SER A 393 33.23 44.23 25.72
N PRO A 394 32.92 45.60 25.53
CA PRO A 394 31.65 46.30 25.38
C PRO A 394 31.68 47.40 24.31
N GLY A 395 30.53 48.02 24.02
CA GLY A 395 30.49 49.26 23.24
C GLY A 395 29.09 49.83 23.08
N LEU A 396 28.71 50.72 23.95
CA LEU A 396 27.54 51.60 23.83
C LEU A 396 27.49 52.34 22.50
N MET A 397 26.33 52.49 21.88
CA MET A 397 25.87 53.80 21.41
C MET A 397 24.33 53.83 21.23
N ARG A 398 23.72 54.73 22.03
CA ARG A 398 22.34 55.21 21.82
C ARG A 398 22.34 56.13 20.59
N VAL A 399 21.32 56.07 19.77
CA VAL A 399 20.67 57.28 19.20
C VAL A 399 19.19 57.00 19.00
N ARG A 400 18.44 57.90 19.44
CA ARG A 400 17.04 58.25 19.45
C ARG A 400 16.44 58.47 18.05
N THR A 401 15.12 58.23 18.02
CA THR A 401 13.98 59.09 17.67
C THR A 401 13.45 59.06 16.23
N ASP A 402 12.18 58.85 16.25
CA ASP A 402 11.07 59.58 15.60
C ASP A 402 10.66 59.20 14.17
N GLY A 403 9.39 58.90 14.09
CA GLY A 403 8.57 58.86 12.87
C GLY A 403 7.44 57.85 13.00
#